data_f8a9270c5ec69388b9632c62d2b92e66
#
_entry.id   f8a9270c5ec69388b9632c62d2b92e66
#
_cell.length_a   1.000
_cell.length_b   1.000
_cell.length_c   1.000
_cell.angle_alpha   90.00
_cell.angle_beta   90.00
_cell.angle_gamma   90.00
#
_symmetry.space_group_name_H-M   'P 1'
#
loop_
_entity.id
_entity.type
_entity.pdbx_description
1 polymer ?
#
loop_
_entity_poly.entity_id
_entity_poly.type
_entity_poly.pdbx_seq_one_letter_code
_entity_poly.pdbx_strand_id
1 'polypeptide(L)'
;THALGVWIGGWRTGPDLVSPKMFDEFVWPAFKAYYDLCIEMNVIPTFHLDSCWNLDLDKFKRLEDKTYILALDSKTDIRKAREVLGKDVCILGDVPCELMTFGTPEEVKEYVTKLLEDIGPWGCMIATGCDIPSDAKPENVLAMSEAAHDFLKTHPQK
;
A
#
# COMPACT_ATOMS: atom_id res chain seq x y z
N THR A 1 -23.61 -0.89 -10.09
CA THR A 1 -22.19 -0.69 -10.43
C THR A 1 -21.43 -1.95 -10.07
N HIS A 2 -20.51 -2.39 -10.92
CA HIS A 2 -19.65 -3.55 -10.65
C HIS A 2 -18.28 -3.10 -10.14
N ALA A 3 -18.25 -2.27 -9.08
CA ALA A 3 -16.99 -1.88 -8.45
C ALA A 3 -16.32 -3.11 -7.82
N LEU A 4 -15.04 -3.29 -8.06
CA LEU A 4 -14.24 -4.37 -7.43
C LEU A 4 -13.83 -4.00 -6.01
N GLY A 5 -13.66 -2.72 -5.72
CA GLY A 5 -13.23 -2.24 -4.43
C GLY A 5 -13.60 -0.78 -4.17
N VAL A 6 -13.37 -0.34 -2.95
CA VAL A 6 -13.62 1.04 -2.49
C VAL A 6 -12.33 1.59 -1.90
N TRP A 7 -11.97 2.81 -2.33
CA TRP A 7 -10.83 3.55 -1.82
C TRP A 7 -11.22 4.33 -0.57
N ILE A 8 -10.54 4.05 0.53
CA ILE A 8 -10.78 4.66 1.85
C ILE A 8 -9.56 5.50 2.18
N GLY A 9 -9.70 6.83 2.13
CA GLY A 9 -8.59 7.74 2.37
C GLY A 9 -8.27 7.93 3.86
N GLY A 10 -6.99 7.92 4.19
CA GLY A 10 -6.46 8.12 5.54
C GLY A 10 -5.51 9.32 5.66
N TRP A 11 -5.67 10.36 4.82
CA TRP A 11 -4.69 11.46 4.64
C TRP A 11 -4.37 12.27 5.90
N ARG A 12 -5.36 12.52 6.74
CA ARG A 12 -5.21 13.37 7.95
C ARG A 12 -5.52 12.64 9.24
N THR A 13 -5.46 11.33 9.20
CA THR A 13 -5.78 10.46 10.34
C THR A 13 -4.58 9.66 10.83
N GLY A 14 -3.41 9.91 10.26
CA GLY A 14 -2.16 9.26 10.62
C GLY A 14 -1.63 9.67 12.00
N PRO A 15 -0.73 8.85 12.57
CA PRO A 15 -0.17 9.06 13.92
C PRO A 15 0.61 10.37 14.08
N ASP A 16 1.01 11.01 12.98
CA ASP A 16 1.67 12.33 12.98
C ASP A 16 0.71 13.45 13.32
N LEU A 17 -0.60 13.26 13.11
CA LEU A 17 -1.62 14.31 13.22
C LEU A 17 -2.62 14.05 14.33
N VAL A 18 -2.89 12.78 14.65
CA VAL A 18 -3.85 12.40 15.69
C VAL A 18 -3.20 11.50 16.73
N SER A 19 -3.50 11.74 18.00
CA SER A 19 -3.01 10.86 19.06
C SER A 19 -3.68 9.48 18.98
N PRO A 20 -3.05 8.42 19.55
CA PRO A 20 -3.66 7.09 19.60
C PRO A 20 -5.07 7.08 20.18
N LYS A 21 -5.33 7.91 21.20
CA LYS A 21 -6.66 8.06 21.81
C LYS A 21 -7.67 8.65 20.81
N MET A 22 -7.29 9.72 20.12
CA MET A 22 -8.16 10.33 19.11
C MET A 22 -8.40 9.40 17.92
N PHE A 23 -7.39 8.63 17.53
CA PHE A 23 -7.55 7.62 16.51
C PHE A 23 -8.59 6.57 16.91
N ASP A 24 -8.48 5.99 18.10
CA ASP A 24 -9.39 4.97 18.58
C ASP A 24 -10.82 5.50 18.83
N GLU A 25 -10.96 6.79 19.20
CA GLU A 25 -12.26 7.40 19.49
C GLU A 25 -12.99 7.88 18.23
N PHE A 26 -12.28 8.43 17.25
CA PHE A 26 -12.90 9.12 16.10
C PHE A 26 -12.59 8.47 14.75
N VAL A 27 -11.38 7.96 14.55
CA VAL A 27 -10.95 7.44 13.22
C VAL A 27 -11.29 5.96 13.07
N TRP A 28 -10.90 5.16 14.04
CA TRP A 28 -11.08 3.70 13.97
C TRP A 28 -12.54 3.29 13.78
N PRO A 29 -13.54 3.86 14.48
CA PRO A 29 -14.95 3.49 14.27
C PRO A 29 -15.41 3.73 12.82
N ALA A 30 -14.95 4.82 12.18
CA ALA A 30 -15.27 5.11 10.77
C ALA A 30 -14.58 4.10 9.82
N PHE A 31 -13.29 3.83 10.03
CA PHE A 31 -12.56 2.82 9.24
C PHE A 31 -13.21 1.45 9.34
N LYS A 32 -13.58 1.04 10.55
CA LYS A 32 -14.26 -0.24 10.79
C LYS A 32 -15.62 -0.29 10.10
N ALA A 33 -16.40 0.77 10.19
CA ALA A 33 -17.72 0.84 9.54
C ALA A 33 -17.62 0.75 8.01
N TYR A 34 -16.65 1.44 7.40
CA TYR A 34 -16.39 1.32 5.95
C TYR A 34 -15.91 -0.09 5.57
N TYR A 35 -15.03 -0.67 6.38
CA TYR A 35 -14.58 -2.05 6.18
C TYR A 35 -15.76 -3.02 6.20
N ASP A 36 -16.60 -2.99 7.25
CA ASP A 36 -17.74 -3.89 7.42
C ASP A 36 -18.72 -3.77 6.26
N LEU A 37 -19.01 -2.53 5.83
CA LEU A 37 -19.87 -2.29 4.68
C LEU A 37 -19.29 -2.87 3.39
N CYS A 38 -17.97 -2.74 3.18
CA CYS A 38 -17.30 -3.33 2.01
C CYS A 38 -17.41 -4.86 2.02
N ILE A 39 -17.19 -5.49 3.18
CA ILE A 39 -17.33 -6.95 3.32
C ILE A 39 -18.78 -7.40 3.06
N GLU A 40 -19.76 -6.70 3.62
CA GLU A 40 -21.19 -6.98 3.37
C GLU A 40 -21.55 -6.89 1.89
N MET A 41 -21.00 -5.89 1.20
CA MET A 41 -21.23 -5.65 -0.23
C MET A 41 -20.37 -6.52 -1.16
N ASN A 42 -19.49 -7.37 -0.62
CA ASN A 42 -18.52 -8.18 -1.35
C ASN A 42 -17.64 -7.34 -2.30
N VAL A 43 -17.13 -6.22 -1.79
CA VAL A 43 -16.17 -5.35 -2.47
C VAL A 43 -14.91 -5.21 -1.60
N ILE A 44 -13.74 -5.01 -2.22
CA ILE A 44 -12.46 -4.96 -1.52
C ILE A 44 -12.23 -3.55 -0.94
N PRO A 45 -12.12 -3.38 0.40
CA PRO A 45 -11.70 -2.11 0.98
C PRO A 45 -10.19 -1.90 0.74
N THR A 46 -9.82 -0.73 0.21
CA THR A 46 -8.43 -0.31 0.05
C THR A 46 -8.19 0.91 0.91
N PHE A 47 -7.45 0.75 1.99
CA PHE A 47 -7.04 1.85 2.86
C PHE A 47 -5.81 2.52 2.28
N HIS A 48 -5.94 3.77 1.85
CA HIS A 48 -4.81 4.58 1.38
C HIS A 48 -4.33 5.49 2.50
N LEU A 49 -3.12 5.22 2.94
CA LEU A 49 -2.52 5.79 4.14
C LEU A 49 -1.33 6.68 3.76
N ASP A 50 -1.58 7.97 3.65
CA ASP A 50 -0.50 8.95 3.53
C ASP A 50 0.18 9.18 4.88
N SER A 51 1.41 9.67 4.86
CA SER A 51 2.25 9.92 6.03
C SER A 51 2.80 8.66 6.73
N CYS A 52 3.39 8.81 7.91
CA CYS A 52 4.09 7.70 8.58
C CYS A 52 3.17 6.94 9.56
N TRP A 53 2.74 5.76 9.15
CA TRP A 53 1.86 4.89 9.95
C TRP A 53 2.60 3.82 10.78
N ASN A 54 3.91 3.93 10.89
CA ASN A 54 4.74 2.94 11.59
C ASN A 54 4.30 2.64 13.04
N LEU A 55 3.64 3.57 13.70
CA LEU A 55 3.16 3.42 15.09
C LEU A 55 1.79 2.73 15.19
N ASP A 56 0.99 2.77 14.12
CA ASP A 56 -0.41 2.34 14.15
C ASP A 56 -0.71 1.16 13.20
N LEU A 57 0.31 0.56 12.59
CA LEU A 57 0.15 -0.61 11.70
C LEU A 57 -0.57 -1.79 12.37
N ASP A 58 -0.32 -2.02 13.64
CA ASP A 58 -0.92 -3.09 14.42
C ASP A 58 -2.44 -2.93 14.60
N LYS A 59 -2.95 -1.71 14.48
CA LYS A 59 -4.40 -1.44 14.56
C LYS A 59 -5.18 -2.15 13.46
N PHE A 60 -4.58 -2.32 12.28
CA PHE A 60 -5.19 -3.04 11.17
C PHE A 60 -5.32 -4.55 11.39
N LYS A 61 -4.62 -5.12 12.38
CA LYS A 61 -4.85 -6.51 12.83
C LYS A 61 -6.24 -6.73 13.45
N ARG A 62 -6.92 -5.66 13.84
CA ARG A 62 -8.31 -5.71 14.36
C ARG A 62 -9.33 -6.03 13.26
N LEU A 63 -8.92 -6.02 11.97
CA LEU A 63 -9.74 -6.44 10.84
C LEU A 63 -9.55 -7.94 10.64
N GLU A 64 -10.49 -8.74 11.14
CA GLU A 64 -10.35 -10.18 11.35
C GLU A 64 -10.14 -10.97 10.06
N ASP A 65 -10.90 -10.65 9.01
CA ASP A 65 -10.87 -11.43 7.75
C ASP A 65 -9.65 -11.15 6.87
N LYS A 66 -8.85 -10.11 7.20
CA LYS A 66 -7.70 -9.66 6.41
C LYS A 66 -8.01 -9.41 4.93
N THR A 67 -9.27 -9.30 4.56
CA THR A 67 -9.75 -9.03 3.21
C THR A 67 -9.72 -7.54 2.96
N TYR A 68 -8.52 -6.97 2.86
CA TYR A 68 -8.31 -5.56 2.52
C TYR A 68 -6.96 -5.37 1.86
N ILE A 69 -6.83 -4.24 1.17
CA ILE A 69 -5.56 -3.76 0.64
C ILE A 69 -5.10 -2.58 1.50
N LEU A 70 -3.85 -2.60 1.91
CA LEU A 70 -3.22 -1.48 2.59
C LEU A 70 -2.28 -0.78 1.61
N ALA A 71 -2.70 0.38 1.12
CA ALA A 71 -1.92 1.22 0.21
C ALA A 71 -1.09 2.22 1.02
N LEU A 72 0.22 2.09 0.94
CA LEU A 72 1.18 2.87 1.72
C LEU A 72 1.95 3.82 0.82
N ASP A 73 2.16 5.03 1.31
CA ASP A 73 3.14 5.93 0.73
C ASP A 73 4.57 5.56 1.20
N SER A 74 5.58 6.17 0.60
CA SER A 74 6.98 5.91 0.93
C SER A 74 7.44 6.44 2.31
N LYS A 75 6.53 7.01 3.14
CA LYS A 75 6.83 7.47 4.51
C LYS A 75 6.63 6.36 5.54
N THR A 76 5.74 5.44 5.28
CA THR A 76 5.54 4.25 6.09
C THR A 76 6.52 3.17 5.66
N ASP A 77 7.22 2.55 6.59
CA ASP A 77 8.12 1.43 6.29
C ASP A 77 7.30 0.20 5.87
N ILE A 78 7.28 -0.07 4.57
CA ILE A 78 6.51 -1.17 3.97
C ILE A 78 7.01 -2.54 4.44
N ARG A 79 8.29 -2.66 4.79
CA ARG A 79 8.88 -3.90 5.33
C ARG A 79 8.36 -4.18 6.72
N LYS A 80 8.30 -3.11 7.54
CA LYS A 80 7.67 -3.19 8.86
C LYS A 80 6.18 -3.51 8.76
N ALA A 81 5.48 -2.94 7.78
CA ALA A 81 4.08 -3.27 7.53
C ALA A 81 3.92 -4.76 7.21
N ARG A 82 4.78 -5.33 6.36
CA ARG A 82 4.79 -6.77 6.06
C ARG A 82 5.07 -7.62 7.29
N GLU A 83 6.03 -7.23 8.13
CA GLU A 83 6.35 -7.92 9.38
C GLU A 83 5.16 -7.91 10.35
N VAL A 84 4.55 -6.73 10.55
CA VAL A 84 3.44 -6.55 11.50
C VAL A 84 2.17 -7.26 11.04
N LEU A 85 1.80 -7.12 9.75
CA LEU A 85 0.50 -7.60 9.23
C LEU A 85 0.53 -9.04 8.71
N GLY A 86 1.73 -9.56 8.44
CA GLY A 86 1.90 -10.90 7.89
C GLY A 86 1.68 -10.96 6.38
N LYS A 87 1.63 -12.20 5.85
CA LYS A 87 1.56 -12.46 4.41
C LYS A 87 0.14 -12.46 3.84
N ASP A 88 -0.86 -12.54 4.71
CA ASP A 88 -2.27 -12.65 4.32
C ASP A 88 -2.88 -11.30 3.92
N VAL A 89 -2.26 -10.17 4.33
CA VAL A 89 -2.69 -8.83 3.96
C VAL A 89 -2.03 -8.42 2.64
N CYS A 90 -2.83 -7.92 1.70
CA CYS A 90 -2.30 -7.33 0.48
C CYS A 90 -1.79 -5.91 0.76
N ILE A 91 -0.50 -5.68 0.48
CA ILE A 91 0.11 -4.34 0.59
C ILE A 91 0.31 -3.79 -0.81
N LEU A 92 -0.08 -2.53 -1.03
CA LEU A 92 0.09 -1.80 -2.27
C LEU A 92 1.05 -0.62 -2.03
N GLY A 93 2.01 -0.43 -2.88
CA GLY A 93 2.99 0.65 -2.82
C GLY A 93 4.38 0.12 -3.09
N ASP A 94 5.42 0.78 -2.67
CA ASP A 94 5.56 2.14 -2.14
C ASP A 94 6.62 2.91 -2.95
N VAL A 95 6.66 2.65 -4.28
CA VAL A 95 7.70 3.28 -5.13
C VAL A 95 7.62 4.80 -4.96
N PRO A 96 8.73 5.45 -4.52
CA PRO A 96 8.72 6.89 -4.28
C PRO A 96 8.32 7.68 -5.52
N CYS A 97 7.37 8.61 -5.37
CA CYS A 97 6.88 9.43 -6.48
C CYS A 97 8.00 10.27 -7.13
N GLU A 98 8.98 10.70 -6.33
CA GLU A 98 10.17 11.41 -6.83
C GLU A 98 11.03 10.59 -7.78
N LEU A 99 11.06 9.26 -7.67
CA LEU A 99 11.74 8.42 -8.65
C LEU A 99 11.09 8.46 -10.03
N MET A 100 9.78 8.68 -10.07
CA MET A 100 9.06 8.79 -11.35
C MET A 100 9.49 10.04 -12.13
N THR A 101 9.77 11.14 -11.43
CA THR A 101 10.15 12.43 -12.04
C THR A 101 11.66 12.58 -12.20
N PHE A 102 12.45 12.29 -11.16
CA PHE A 102 13.86 12.61 -11.09
C PHE A 102 14.78 11.41 -11.33
N GLY A 103 14.30 10.20 -11.11
CA GLY A 103 15.07 8.96 -11.26
C GLY A 103 15.36 8.57 -12.70
N THR A 104 16.09 7.49 -12.85
CA THR A 104 16.31 6.78 -14.12
C THR A 104 15.53 5.47 -14.14
N PRO A 105 15.27 4.86 -15.31
CA PRO A 105 14.64 3.55 -15.41
C PRO A 105 15.37 2.46 -14.62
N GLU A 106 16.69 2.53 -14.56
CA GLU A 106 17.55 1.59 -13.83
C GLU A 106 17.32 1.69 -12.33
N GLU A 107 17.28 2.91 -11.77
CA GLU A 107 17.01 3.17 -10.35
C GLU A 107 15.60 2.69 -9.96
N VAL A 108 14.62 2.90 -10.82
CA VAL A 108 13.26 2.39 -10.61
C VAL A 108 13.23 0.87 -10.60
N LYS A 109 13.89 0.21 -11.57
CA LYS A 109 13.98 -1.27 -11.63
C LYS A 109 14.69 -1.84 -10.40
N GLU A 110 15.76 -1.22 -9.97
CA GLU A 110 16.49 -1.64 -8.75
C GLU A 110 15.59 -1.53 -7.52
N TYR A 111 14.90 -0.39 -7.35
CA TYR A 111 13.98 -0.20 -6.23
C TYR A 111 12.87 -1.25 -6.19
N VAL A 112 12.19 -1.48 -7.32
CA VAL A 112 11.09 -2.46 -7.42
C VAL A 112 11.58 -3.88 -7.16
N THR A 113 12.73 -4.25 -7.73
CA THR A 113 13.32 -5.57 -7.50
C THR A 113 13.63 -5.78 -6.02
N LYS A 114 14.29 -4.81 -5.39
CA LYS A 114 14.61 -4.86 -3.97
C LYS A 114 13.36 -4.91 -3.09
N LEU A 115 12.33 -4.15 -3.44
CA LEU A 115 11.05 -4.16 -2.74
C LEU A 115 10.42 -5.57 -2.78
N LEU A 116 10.37 -6.19 -3.96
CA LEU A 116 9.82 -7.55 -4.13
C LEU A 116 10.63 -8.63 -3.43
N GLU A 117 11.96 -8.47 -3.35
CA GLU A 117 12.82 -9.34 -2.54
C GLU A 117 12.49 -9.25 -1.04
N ASP A 118 12.25 -8.04 -0.54
CA ASP A 118 12.05 -7.77 0.88
C ASP A 118 10.66 -8.18 1.37
N ILE A 119 9.58 -7.85 0.62
CA ILE A 119 8.22 -8.10 1.08
C ILE A 119 7.54 -9.29 0.38
N GLY A 120 8.21 -9.88 -0.60
CA GLY A 120 7.74 -11.01 -1.39
C GLY A 120 6.78 -10.61 -2.51
N PRO A 121 6.74 -11.37 -3.62
CA PRO A 121 5.88 -11.05 -4.76
C PRO A 121 4.39 -11.33 -4.48
N TRP A 122 4.08 -12.15 -3.48
CA TRP A 122 2.72 -12.56 -3.16
C TRP A 122 2.14 -11.75 -2.01
N GLY A 123 0.88 -11.34 -2.16
CA GLY A 123 0.25 -10.44 -1.20
C GLY A 123 0.78 -9.00 -1.30
N CYS A 124 1.35 -8.61 -2.44
CA CYS A 124 1.71 -7.22 -2.71
C CYS A 124 1.32 -6.81 -4.14
N MET A 125 1.12 -5.53 -4.31
CA MET A 125 0.88 -4.85 -5.58
C MET A 125 1.87 -3.70 -5.71
N ILE A 126 2.64 -3.67 -6.80
CA ILE A 126 3.57 -2.58 -7.04
C ILE A 126 2.83 -1.37 -7.59
N ALA A 127 2.99 -0.26 -6.91
CA ALA A 127 2.46 1.04 -7.29
C ALA A 127 3.38 2.14 -6.77
N THR A 128 3.19 3.37 -7.23
CA THR A 128 3.76 4.54 -6.55
C THR A 128 3.12 4.72 -5.17
N GLY A 129 3.82 5.31 -4.23
CA GLY A 129 3.32 5.54 -2.87
C GLY A 129 2.11 6.48 -2.82
N CYS A 130 1.94 7.31 -3.83
CA CYS A 130 0.78 8.19 -4.03
C CYS A 130 0.52 8.31 -5.54
N ASP A 131 -0.23 9.33 -5.97
CA ASP A 131 -0.48 9.61 -7.39
C ASP A 131 0.84 9.77 -8.17
N ILE A 132 0.85 9.25 -9.40
CA ILE A 132 1.98 9.47 -10.30
C ILE A 132 2.03 10.97 -10.64
N PRO A 133 3.18 11.64 -10.40
CA PRO A 133 3.33 13.06 -10.73
C PRO A 133 3.04 13.35 -12.21
N SER A 134 2.45 14.49 -12.50
CA SER A 134 2.11 14.88 -13.88
C SER A 134 3.33 15.07 -14.79
N ASP A 135 4.50 15.29 -14.21
CA ASP A 135 5.81 15.43 -14.83
C ASP A 135 6.66 14.15 -14.74
N ALA A 136 6.06 13.03 -14.34
CA ALA A 136 6.73 11.74 -14.35
C ALA A 136 7.19 11.36 -15.75
N LYS A 137 8.38 10.80 -15.84
CA LYS A 137 8.92 10.28 -17.08
C LYS A 137 8.20 8.98 -17.48
N PRO A 138 7.61 8.88 -18.67
CA PRO A 138 6.93 7.65 -19.10
C PRO A 138 7.81 6.39 -19.03
N GLU A 139 9.11 6.53 -19.32
CA GLU A 139 10.08 5.44 -19.23
C GLU A 139 10.26 4.92 -17.81
N ASN A 140 10.13 5.76 -16.76
CA ASN A 140 10.21 5.34 -15.38
C ASN A 140 8.95 4.57 -14.97
N VAL A 141 7.76 5.00 -15.41
CA VAL A 141 6.51 4.29 -15.17
C VAL A 141 6.53 2.92 -15.86
N LEU A 142 7.06 2.85 -17.09
CA LEU A 142 7.23 1.58 -17.79
C LEU A 142 8.22 0.66 -17.07
N ALA A 143 9.36 1.20 -16.63
CA ALA A 143 10.39 0.47 -15.90
C ALA A 143 9.85 -0.16 -14.60
N MET A 144 8.98 0.54 -13.87
CA MET A 144 8.29 0.02 -12.68
C MET A 144 7.47 -1.24 -13.01
N SER A 145 6.67 -1.17 -14.07
CA SER A 145 5.84 -2.30 -14.52
C SER A 145 6.69 -3.48 -15.03
N GLU A 146 7.71 -3.19 -15.86
CA GLU A 146 8.61 -4.22 -16.39
C GLU A 146 9.35 -4.96 -15.29
N ALA A 147 9.90 -4.24 -14.28
CA ALA A 147 10.61 -4.85 -13.17
C ALA A 147 9.73 -5.83 -12.39
N ALA A 148 8.47 -5.45 -12.12
CA ALA A 148 7.53 -6.34 -11.45
C ALA A 148 7.23 -7.60 -12.27
N HIS A 149 7.00 -7.45 -13.59
CA HIS A 149 6.76 -8.60 -14.47
C HIS A 149 7.97 -9.52 -14.61
N ASP A 150 9.17 -8.96 -14.73
CA ASP A 150 10.40 -9.76 -14.86
C ASP A 150 10.72 -10.51 -13.58
N PHE A 151 10.47 -9.91 -12.43
CA PHE A 151 10.60 -10.58 -11.14
C PHE A 151 9.67 -11.79 -11.03
N LEU A 152 8.41 -11.66 -11.44
CA LEU A 152 7.43 -12.74 -11.39
C LEU A 152 7.76 -13.91 -12.33
N LYS A 153 8.42 -13.67 -13.48
CA LYS A 153 8.89 -14.73 -14.38
C LYS A 153 9.92 -15.64 -13.72
N THR A 154 10.76 -15.06 -12.85
CA THR A 154 11.81 -15.79 -12.13
C THR A 154 11.33 -16.37 -10.79
N HIS A 155 10.19 -15.89 -10.28
CA HIS A 155 9.58 -16.29 -9.01
C HIS A 155 8.11 -16.72 -9.20
N PRO A 156 7.83 -17.77 -9.96
CA PRO A 156 6.46 -18.21 -10.23
C PRO A 156 5.77 -18.68 -8.95
N GLN A 157 4.44 -18.53 -8.91
CA GLN A 157 3.62 -19.08 -7.83
C GLN A 157 3.74 -20.62 -7.86
N LYS A 158 4.04 -21.20 -6.71
CA LYS A 158 4.08 -22.66 -6.53
C LYS A 158 2.69 -23.22 -6.30
#